data_e46c6fc013584743e858bf6e6ccfb702
#
_entry.id   e46c6fc013584743e858bf6e6ccfb702
#
_cell.length_a   1.000
_cell.length_b   1.000
_cell.length_c   1.000
_cell.angle_alpha   90.00
_cell.angle_beta   90.00
_cell.angle_gamma   90.00
#
_symmetry.space_group_name_H-M   'P 1'
#
loop_
_entity.id
_entity.type
_entity.pdbx_description
1 polymer ?
#
loop_
_entity_poly.entity_id
_entity_poly.type
_entity_poly.pdbx_seq_one_letter_code
_entity_poly.pdbx_strand_id
1 'polypeptide(L)'
;RDSMVVASMAALCALGASFSTSAYELNPEVKDVTPALREASTVGVWTSENPAMKNAPNKDAILVMTFGTTFKDTRAKTIDAVEKAIQEANPGVPVYEAYTSHIIIDRVKAKEGIQKLTPEEAFAKLKADGYTRVAVVSLDVIPGMEYSYDSIITKMQANNFKKLSLAMPLMYFQGTEGEPDQIVEFLNALKSQIPKMGPHEATLIMAHGTPHPGNAYYSVIQDRLQQLGMNNVFVYSVEGRPNLEDVIPKLKAGGYTTVTLMPIMMVAGDHANNDMAGSDPDSHKSILEKDGFTVKTYIHGLGENKNVRQIYVNRAEEALSALQK
;
A
#
# COMPACT_ATOMS: atom_id res chain seq x y z
N ARG A 1 -25.52 14.41 -21.65
CA ARG A 1 -25.23 13.87 -20.32
C ARG A 1 -24.95 12.39 -20.48
N ASP A 2 -23.72 12.07 -20.77
CA ASP A 2 -23.29 10.69 -20.90
C ASP A 2 -23.05 10.14 -19.49
N SER A 3 -24.09 9.49 -18.97
CA SER A 3 -23.96 8.78 -17.71
C SER A 3 -23.21 7.48 -17.97
N MET A 4 -22.02 7.32 -17.40
CA MET A 4 -21.43 6.00 -17.24
C MET A 4 -22.36 5.18 -16.36
N VAL A 5 -23.06 4.24 -16.93
CA VAL A 5 -23.85 3.28 -16.16
C VAL A 5 -22.94 2.13 -15.82
N VAL A 6 -22.64 2.01 -14.55
CA VAL A 6 -21.88 0.91 -14.00
C VAL A 6 -22.83 -0.27 -13.78
N ALA A 7 -22.62 -1.34 -14.48
CA ALA A 7 -23.28 -2.60 -14.18
C ALA A 7 -22.37 -3.42 -13.28
N SER A 8 -22.70 -3.49 -12.00
CA SER A 8 -22.06 -4.39 -11.06
C SER A 8 -22.48 -5.82 -11.38
N MET A 9 -21.54 -6.66 -11.79
CA MET A 9 -21.76 -8.10 -11.74
C MET A 9 -21.52 -8.59 -10.32
N ALA A 10 -22.58 -8.78 -9.56
CA ALA A 10 -22.52 -9.53 -8.33
C ALA A 10 -22.26 -11.00 -8.67
N ALA A 11 -21.02 -11.44 -8.51
CA ALA A 11 -20.71 -12.85 -8.53
C ALA A 11 -21.13 -13.45 -7.19
N LEU A 12 -22.01 -14.47 -7.24
CA LEU A 12 -22.48 -15.22 -6.10
C LEU A 12 -21.29 -15.82 -5.34
N CYS A 13 -21.29 -15.58 -4.03
CA CYS A 13 -20.35 -16.17 -3.09
C CYS A 13 -20.43 -17.68 -3.06
N ALA A 14 -19.42 -18.35 -3.57
CA ALA A 14 -19.02 -19.65 -3.06
C ALA A 14 -17.86 -19.42 -2.09
N LEU A 15 -17.86 -20.10 -0.94
CA LEU A 15 -16.85 -20.04 0.10
C LEU A 15 -15.42 -20.20 -0.45
N GLY A 16 -14.78 -19.08 -0.71
CA GLY A 16 -13.43 -18.93 -1.22
C GLY A 16 -13.25 -17.45 -1.49
N ALA A 17 -12.13 -16.86 -1.12
CA ALA A 17 -11.85 -15.47 -1.34
C ALA A 17 -12.23 -15.05 -2.77
N SER A 18 -13.29 -14.27 -2.92
CA SER A 18 -13.69 -13.75 -4.22
C SER A 18 -12.75 -12.62 -4.59
N PHE A 19 -11.85 -12.90 -5.53
CA PHE A 19 -10.97 -11.88 -6.09
C PHE A 19 -11.78 -11.04 -7.06
N SER A 20 -12.06 -9.81 -6.67
CA SER A 20 -12.70 -8.82 -7.52
C SER A 20 -11.64 -8.23 -8.45
N THR A 21 -11.64 -8.69 -9.70
CA THR A 21 -10.98 -7.96 -10.78
C THR A 21 -12.07 -7.16 -11.48
N SER A 22 -12.33 -5.95 -11.02
CA SER A 22 -13.33 -5.14 -11.68
C SER A 22 -12.68 -4.24 -12.72
N ALA A 23 -13.04 -4.50 -13.98
CA ALA A 23 -13.07 -3.45 -14.98
C ALA A 23 -14.45 -2.79 -14.91
N TYR A 24 -14.53 -1.48 -14.98
CA TYR A 24 -15.78 -0.82 -15.30
C TYR A 24 -16.24 -1.32 -16.67
N GLU A 25 -17.45 -1.85 -16.73
CA GLU A 25 -18.04 -2.14 -18.01
C GLU A 25 -18.47 -0.82 -18.65
N LEU A 26 -17.90 -0.53 -19.80
CA LEU A 26 -18.34 0.61 -20.60
C LEU A 26 -19.78 0.40 -21.05
N ASN A 27 -20.55 1.49 -21.14
CA ASN A 27 -21.88 1.45 -21.69
C ASN A 27 -21.88 0.70 -23.05
N PRO A 28 -22.74 -0.31 -23.26
CA PRO A 28 -22.78 -1.08 -24.51
C PRO A 28 -22.98 -0.25 -25.78
N GLU A 29 -23.46 0.98 -25.65
CA GLU A 29 -23.58 1.91 -26.77
C GLU A 29 -22.25 2.47 -27.26
N VAL A 30 -21.19 2.34 -26.46
CA VAL A 30 -19.83 2.73 -26.87
C VAL A 30 -19.27 1.66 -27.80
N LYS A 31 -19.25 1.96 -29.11
CA LYS A 31 -18.83 1.00 -30.13
C LYS A 31 -17.34 1.04 -30.42
N ASP A 32 -16.75 2.22 -30.35
CA ASP A 32 -15.34 2.46 -30.68
C ASP A 32 -14.52 2.73 -29.41
N VAL A 33 -14.18 1.65 -28.69
CA VAL A 33 -13.39 1.76 -27.46
C VAL A 33 -11.92 2.00 -27.84
N THR A 34 -11.46 3.24 -27.63
CA THR A 34 -10.05 3.59 -27.84
C THR A 34 -9.16 3.02 -26.72
N PRO A 35 -7.85 2.85 -26.97
CA PRO A 35 -6.93 2.45 -25.91
C PRO A 35 -6.94 3.39 -24.69
N ALA A 36 -7.07 4.70 -24.93
CA ALA A 36 -7.13 5.70 -23.86
C ALA A 36 -8.40 5.53 -23.01
N LEU A 37 -9.55 5.29 -23.64
CA LEU A 37 -10.79 5.06 -22.90
C LEU A 37 -10.74 3.77 -22.09
N ARG A 38 -10.17 2.71 -22.66
CA ARG A 38 -9.98 1.44 -21.95
C ARG A 38 -9.07 1.62 -20.75
N GLU A 39 -7.95 2.30 -20.91
CA GLU A 39 -7.03 2.58 -19.80
C GLU A 39 -7.72 3.43 -18.71
N ALA A 40 -8.44 4.48 -19.09
CA ALA A 40 -9.14 5.33 -18.13
C ALA A 40 -10.27 4.63 -17.39
N SER A 41 -10.88 3.62 -17.99
CA SER A 41 -11.95 2.82 -17.36
C SER A 41 -11.43 1.65 -16.52
N THR A 42 -10.12 1.38 -16.53
CA THR A 42 -9.52 0.32 -15.73
C THR A 42 -9.30 0.84 -14.31
N VAL A 43 -9.94 0.19 -13.35
CA VAL A 43 -9.77 0.44 -11.92
C VAL A 43 -9.43 -0.86 -11.22
N GLY A 44 -8.69 -0.78 -10.11
CA GLY A 44 -8.25 -1.96 -9.39
C GLY A 44 -6.97 -2.54 -9.99
N VAL A 45 -6.94 -3.84 -10.22
CA VAL A 45 -5.77 -4.53 -10.81
C VAL A 45 -5.61 -4.12 -12.27
N TRP A 46 -4.45 -3.58 -12.60
CA TRP A 46 -4.09 -3.27 -13.98
C TRP A 46 -3.47 -4.48 -14.66
N THR A 47 -3.72 -4.66 -15.95
CA THR A 47 -3.15 -5.74 -16.76
C THR A 47 -2.72 -5.23 -18.13
N SER A 48 -1.72 -5.88 -18.69
CA SER A 48 -1.35 -5.74 -20.10
C SER A 48 -1.08 -7.07 -20.74
N GLU A 49 -1.26 -7.14 -22.05
CA GLU A 49 -0.96 -8.29 -22.88
C GLU A 49 -0.17 -7.84 -24.11
N ASN A 50 0.91 -8.55 -24.41
CA ASN A 50 1.72 -8.29 -25.60
C ASN A 50 1.40 -9.32 -26.69
N PRO A 51 0.66 -8.95 -27.75
CA PRO A 51 0.31 -9.87 -28.83
C PRO A 51 1.52 -10.50 -29.55
N ALA A 52 2.64 -9.78 -29.59
CA ALA A 52 3.87 -10.29 -30.21
C ALA A 52 4.48 -11.50 -29.48
N MET A 53 4.12 -11.69 -28.22
CA MET A 53 4.57 -12.79 -27.36
C MET A 53 3.50 -13.86 -27.11
N LYS A 54 2.41 -13.84 -27.87
CA LYS A 54 1.27 -14.75 -27.71
C LYS A 54 1.67 -16.21 -27.58
N ASN A 55 2.68 -16.65 -28.35
CA ASN A 55 3.12 -18.04 -28.39
C ASN A 55 4.26 -18.35 -27.40
N ALA A 56 4.72 -17.37 -26.62
CA ALA A 56 5.72 -17.62 -25.60
C ALA A 56 5.16 -18.51 -24.48
N PRO A 57 5.95 -19.46 -23.95
CA PRO A 57 5.51 -20.28 -22.82
C PRO A 57 5.18 -19.43 -21.59
N ASN A 58 4.17 -19.84 -20.83
CA ASN A 58 3.86 -19.16 -19.58
C ASN A 58 4.88 -19.55 -18.51
N LYS A 59 5.63 -18.58 -18.05
CA LYS A 59 6.55 -18.69 -16.91
C LYS A 59 6.33 -17.50 -16.00
N ASP A 60 5.78 -17.75 -14.83
CA ASP A 60 5.25 -16.74 -13.92
C ASP A 60 6.21 -16.40 -12.80
N ALA A 61 6.27 -15.12 -12.45
CA ALA A 61 6.97 -14.62 -11.28
C ALA A 61 6.16 -13.49 -10.63
N ILE A 62 6.49 -13.21 -9.38
CA ILE A 62 5.99 -12.05 -8.64
C ILE A 62 7.15 -11.07 -8.47
N LEU A 63 6.90 -9.79 -8.72
CA LEU A 63 7.84 -8.71 -8.41
C LEU A 63 7.26 -7.85 -7.30
N VAL A 64 7.91 -7.82 -6.15
CA VAL A 64 7.59 -6.92 -5.05
C VAL A 64 8.39 -5.63 -5.23
N MET A 65 7.68 -4.51 -5.31
CA MET A 65 8.29 -3.17 -5.32
C MET A 65 8.09 -2.51 -3.96
N THR A 66 9.15 -1.97 -3.41
CA THR A 66 9.13 -1.25 -2.14
C THR A 66 10.10 -0.08 -2.18
N PHE A 67 9.81 0.95 -1.41
CA PHE A 67 10.74 2.07 -1.23
C PHE A 67 12.08 1.58 -0.64
N GLY A 68 12.00 0.62 0.27
CA GLY A 68 13.14 0.04 0.95
C GLY A 68 13.43 0.71 2.29
N THR A 69 14.37 0.13 3.03
CA THR A 69 14.90 0.71 4.26
C THR A 69 16.37 0.36 4.44
N THR A 70 17.12 1.27 5.02
CA THR A 70 18.52 1.07 5.37
C THR A 70 18.69 0.24 6.65
N PHE A 71 17.67 0.19 7.50
CA PHE A 71 17.72 -0.47 8.80
C PHE A 71 17.51 -1.98 8.65
N LYS A 72 18.57 -2.75 8.87
CA LYS A 72 18.57 -4.20 8.67
C LYS A 72 17.51 -4.94 9.49
N ASP A 73 17.41 -4.63 10.79
CA ASP A 73 16.46 -5.30 11.68
C ASP A 73 15.02 -4.96 11.35
N THR A 74 14.75 -3.70 11.04
CA THR A 74 13.44 -3.24 10.58
C THR A 74 13.04 -3.90 9.26
N ARG A 75 13.97 -3.98 8.31
CA ARG A 75 13.75 -4.65 7.03
C ARG A 75 13.36 -6.11 7.22
N ALA A 76 14.08 -6.84 8.06
CA ALA A 76 13.80 -8.25 8.32
C ALA A 76 12.39 -8.49 8.87
N LYS A 77 11.92 -7.60 9.75
CA LYS A 77 10.61 -7.71 10.40
C LYS A 77 9.44 -7.22 9.53
N THR A 78 9.70 -6.43 8.52
CA THR A 78 8.68 -5.76 7.70
C THR A 78 8.72 -6.24 6.25
N ILE A 79 9.56 -5.66 5.42
CA ILE A 79 9.64 -5.98 3.99
C ILE A 79 9.90 -7.47 3.77
N ASP A 80 10.91 -8.02 4.41
CA ASP A 80 11.29 -9.43 4.24
C ASP A 80 10.18 -10.37 4.75
N ALA A 81 9.50 -9.99 5.83
CA ALA A 81 8.37 -10.77 6.37
C ALA A 81 7.17 -10.77 5.41
N VAL A 82 6.89 -9.64 4.76
CA VAL A 82 5.81 -9.57 3.74
C VAL A 82 6.17 -10.42 2.53
N GLU A 83 7.39 -10.29 2.01
CA GLU A 83 7.86 -11.08 0.87
C GLU A 83 7.83 -12.57 1.17
N LYS A 84 8.24 -12.97 2.37
CA LYS A 84 8.18 -14.36 2.83
C LYS A 84 6.75 -14.87 2.86
N ALA A 85 5.81 -14.09 3.37
CA ALA A 85 4.39 -14.45 3.40
C ALA A 85 3.82 -14.65 1.99
N ILE A 86 4.17 -13.76 1.06
CA ILE A 86 3.76 -13.88 -0.35
C ILE A 86 4.37 -15.14 -0.97
N GLN A 87 5.65 -15.42 -0.72
CA GLN A 87 6.33 -16.60 -1.26
C GLN A 87 5.73 -17.90 -0.71
N GLU A 88 5.47 -17.97 0.58
CA GLU A 88 4.87 -19.15 1.22
C GLU A 88 3.47 -19.45 0.70
N ALA A 89 2.69 -18.42 0.37
CA ALA A 89 1.37 -18.56 -0.23
C ALA A 89 1.42 -19.00 -1.70
N ASN A 90 2.56 -18.82 -2.37
CA ASN A 90 2.75 -19.09 -3.79
C ASN A 90 4.05 -19.88 -4.04
N PRO A 91 4.17 -21.13 -3.54
CA PRO A 91 5.45 -21.83 -3.52
C PRO A 91 6.01 -22.17 -4.90
N GLY A 92 5.18 -22.19 -5.94
CA GLY A 92 5.60 -22.45 -7.32
C GLY A 92 5.94 -21.21 -8.12
N VAL A 93 5.81 -20.02 -7.56
CA VAL A 93 6.01 -18.75 -8.26
C VAL A 93 7.07 -17.94 -7.53
N PRO A 94 8.29 -17.76 -8.08
CA PRO A 94 9.34 -17.08 -7.36
C PRO A 94 9.05 -15.59 -7.18
N VAL A 95 9.45 -15.07 -6.03
CA VAL A 95 9.31 -13.66 -5.65
C VAL A 95 10.63 -12.95 -5.87
N TYR A 96 10.59 -11.92 -6.72
CA TYR A 96 11.69 -10.98 -6.96
C TYR A 96 11.41 -9.67 -6.21
N GLU A 97 12.45 -8.90 -5.93
CA GLU A 97 12.36 -7.63 -5.20
C GLU A 97 12.98 -6.49 -5.99
N ALA A 98 12.36 -5.32 -5.92
CA ALA A 98 12.93 -4.06 -6.38
C ALA A 98 12.76 -2.98 -5.33
N TYR A 99 13.81 -2.15 -5.15
CA TYR A 99 13.77 -0.95 -4.33
C TYR A 99 13.61 0.28 -5.22
N THR A 100 12.68 1.16 -4.89
CA THR A 100 12.45 2.39 -5.65
C THR A 100 13.37 3.54 -5.22
N SER A 101 13.86 3.53 -3.99
CA SER A 101 14.78 4.56 -3.50
C SER A 101 16.23 4.22 -3.84
N HIS A 102 16.83 4.96 -4.78
CA HIS A 102 18.24 4.81 -5.13
C HIS A 102 19.17 5.15 -3.96
N ILE A 103 18.79 6.11 -3.13
CA ILE A 103 19.55 6.49 -1.92
C ILE A 103 19.63 5.30 -0.97
N ILE A 104 18.52 4.60 -0.76
CA ILE A 104 18.49 3.43 0.13
C ILE A 104 19.29 2.27 -0.48
N ILE A 105 19.20 2.04 -1.78
CA ILE A 105 20.01 1.03 -2.48
C ILE A 105 21.50 1.28 -2.22
N ASP A 106 21.96 2.50 -2.38
CA ASP A 106 23.37 2.87 -2.16
C ASP A 106 23.78 2.72 -0.71
N ARG A 107 22.94 3.10 0.23
CA ARG A 107 23.21 2.97 1.66
C ARG A 107 23.27 1.52 2.12
N VAL A 108 22.38 0.66 1.63
CA VAL A 108 22.41 -0.77 1.95
C VAL A 108 23.67 -1.41 1.39
N LYS A 109 24.08 -1.06 0.18
CA LYS A 109 25.35 -1.54 -0.40
C LYS A 109 26.56 -1.09 0.43
N ALA A 110 26.59 0.17 0.83
CA ALA A 110 27.69 0.71 1.63
C ALA A 110 27.79 0.07 3.01
N LYS A 111 26.66 -0.21 3.67
CA LYS A 111 26.64 -0.76 5.03
C LYS A 111 26.74 -2.28 5.09
N GLU A 112 26.16 -2.99 4.13
CA GLU A 112 25.99 -4.44 4.21
C GLU A 112 26.62 -5.19 3.04
N GLY A 113 27.08 -4.49 1.99
CA GLY A 113 27.63 -5.11 0.78
C GLY A 113 26.57 -5.80 -0.08
N ILE A 114 25.29 -5.59 0.18
CA ILE A 114 24.18 -6.19 -0.56
C ILE A 114 23.74 -5.24 -1.66
N GLN A 115 23.68 -5.74 -2.90
CA GLN A 115 23.17 -4.99 -4.04
C GLN A 115 21.66 -5.21 -4.18
N LYS A 116 20.87 -4.22 -3.81
CA LYS A 116 19.44 -4.19 -4.13
C LYS A 116 19.24 -3.67 -5.55
N LEU A 117 18.18 -4.12 -6.21
CA LEU A 117 17.87 -3.78 -7.60
C LEU A 117 16.88 -2.63 -7.67
N THR A 118 17.05 -1.76 -8.67
CA THR A 118 16.01 -0.83 -9.08
C THR A 118 14.87 -1.59 -9.78
N PRO A 119 13.69 -1.00 -9.95
CA PRO A 119 12.61 -1.64 -10.72
C PRO A 119 13.04 -2.02 -12.14
N GLU A 120 13.75 -1.14 -12.83
CA GLU A 120 14.24 -1.40 -14.19
C GLU A 120 15.21 -2.59 -14.22
N GLU A 121 16.14 -2.65 -13.27
CA GLU A 121 17.08 -3.77 -13.15
C GLU A 121 16.36 -5.08 -12.81
N ALA A 122 15.35 -5.03 -11.95
CA ALA A 122 14.57 -6.21 -11.59
C ALA A 122 13.75 -6.76 -12.77
N PHE A 123 13.12 -5.90 -13.57
CA PHE A 123 12.44 -6.32 -14.78
C PHE A 123 13.42 -6.90 -15.81
N ALA A 124 14.58 -6.28 -15.98
CA ALA A 124 15.62 -6.81 -16.88
C ALA A 124 16.09 -8.20 -16.43
N LYS A 125 16.27 -8.41 -15.13
CA LYS A 125 16.64 -9.71 -14.58
C LYS A 125 15.54 -10.76 -14.78
N LEU A 126 14.28 -10.42 -14.54
CA LEU A 126 13.14 -11.29 -14.79
C LEU A 126 13.10 -11.75 -16.26
N LYS A 127 13.29 -10.82 -17.19
CA LYS A 127 13.32 -11.12 -18.62
C LYS A 127 14.49 -12.04 -18.96
N ALA A 128 15.69 -11.74 -18.44
CA ALA A 128 16.89 -12.57 -18.66
C ALA A 128 16.74 -13.98 -18.10
N ASP A 129 16.04 -14.14 -16.98
CA ASP A 129 15.75 -15.42 -16.34
C ASP A 129 14.62 -16.20 -17.06
N GLY A 130 14.02 -15.61 -18.10
CA GLY A 130 13.03 -16.26 -18.96
C GLY A 130 11.59 -16.16 -18.48
N TYR A 131 11.28 -15.32 -17.51
CA TYR A 131 9.91 -15.09 -17.06
C TYR A 131 9.13 -14.29 -18.10
N THR A 132 7.94 -14.76 -18.42
CA THR A 132 7.10 -14.18 -19.49
C THR A 132 5.86 -13.48 -18.93
N ARG A 133 5.42 -13.86 -17.72
CA ARG A 133 4.30 -13.21 -17.06
C ARG A 133 4.71 -12.81 -15.65
N VAL A 134 4.48 -11.55 -15.31
CA VAL A 134 4.89 -10.99 -14.02
C VAL A 134 3.73 -10.29 -13.34
N ALA A 135 3.44 -10.69 -12.10
CA ALA A 135 2.52 -10.00 -11.22
C ALA A 135 3.33 -9.06 -10.32
N VAL A 136 3.06 -7.77 -10.42
CA VAL A 136 3.75 -6.74 -9.64
C VAL A 136 2.91 -6.38 -8.41
N VAL A 137 3.54 -6.41 -7.25
CA VAL A 137 2.93 -6.06 -5.96
C VAL A 137 3.74 -4.92 -5.34
N SER A 138 3.14 -3.75 -5.24
CA SER A 138 3.76 -2.65 -4.51
C SER A 138 3.45 -2.75 -3.02
N LEU A 139 4.41 -2.42 -2.17
CA LEU A 139 4.18 -2.33 -0.73
C LEU A 139 3.72 -0.92 -0.32
N ASP A 140 3.04 -0.24 -1.22
CA ASP A 140 2.46 1.07 -0.98
C ASP A 140 1.18 0.96 -0.14
N VAL A 141 0.92 1.99 0.65
CA VAL A 141 -0.23 2.02 1.57
C VAL A 141 -1.46 2.62 0.89
N ILE A 142 -1.29 3.65 0.08
CA ILE A 142 -2.35 4.39 -0.61
C ILE A 142 -2.00 4.56 -2.10
N PRO A 143 -2.98 4.85 -2.98
CA PRO A 143 -2.69 5.23 -4.36
C PRO A 143 -2.20 6.68 -4.44
N GLY A 144 -1.00 6.90 -3.95
CA GLY A 144 -0.32 8.19 -3.92
C GLY A 144 0.79 8.29 -4.95
N MET A 145 1.77 9.16 -4.68
CA MET A 145 2.89 9.41 -5.58
C MET A 145 3.75 8.16 -5.81
N GLU A 146 4.05 7.41 -4.75
CA GLU A 146 4.86 6.18 -4.86
C GLU A 146 4.17 5.11 -5.71
N TYR A 147 2.88 4.91 -5.50
CA TYR A 147 2.10 3.97 -6.31
C TYR A 147 2.01 4.42 -7.78
N SER A 148 1.89 5.73 -8.03
CA SER A 148 1.93 6.28 -9.40
C SER A 148 3.27 5.99 -10.07
N TYR A 149 4.36 6.11 -9.35
CA TYR A 149 5.70 5.78 -9.85
C TYR A 149 5.82 4.29 -10.20
N ASP A 150 5.40 3.41 -9.29
CA ASP A 150 5.41 1.96 -9.53
C ASP A 150 4.52 1.57 -10.72
N SER A 151 3.38 2.22 -10.85
CA SER A 151 2.45 2.03 -11.98
C SER A 151 3.08 2.45 -13.31
N ILE A 152 3.71 3.61 -13.36
CA ILE A 152 4.34 4.12 -14.58
C ILE A 152 5.47 3.18 -15.02
N ILE A 153 6.34 2.80 -14.10
CA ILE A 153 7.45 1.88 -14.41
C ILE A 153 6.92 0.54 -14.95
N THR A 154 5.91 -0.03 -14.28
CA THR A 154 5.33 -1.30 -14.71
C THR A 154 4.73 -1.20 -16.10
N LYS A 155 3.96 -0.16 -16.39
CA LYS A 155 3.33 0.07 -17.69
C LYS A 155 4.37 0.23 -18.81
N MET A 156 5.51 0.84 -18.51
CA MET A 156 6.62 0.98 -19.46
C MET A 156 7.25 -0.35 -19.84
N GLN A 157 7.02 -1.42 -19.08
CA GLN A 157 7.54 -2.76 -19.36
C GLN A 157 6.60 -3.64 -20.20
N ALA A 158 5.45 -3.13 -20.61
CA ALA A 158 4.42 -3.92 -21.28
C ALA A 158 4.89 -4.68 -22.51
N ASN A 159 5.82 -4.11 -23.28
CA ASN A 159 6.36 -4.73 -24.49
C ASN A 159 7.44 -5.79 -24.23
N ASN A 160 7.90 -5.92 -22.98
CA ASN A 160 8.96 -6.85 -22.61
C ASN A 160 8.44 -8.18 -22.06
N PHE A 161 7.15 -8.28 -21.77
CA PHE A 161 6.55 -9.47 -21.19
C PHE A 161 5.27 -9.86 -21.92
N LYS A 162 4.99 -11.15 -21.94
CA LYS A 162 3.74 -11.68 -22.52
C LYS A 162 2.52 -11.09 -21.81
N LYS A 163 2.54 -11.08 -20.49
CA LYS A 163 1.51 -10.46 -19.63
C LYS A 163 2.14 -9.82 -18.41
N LEU A 164 1.58 -8.69 -18.03
CA LEU A 164 1.86 -8.01 -16.76
C LEU A 164 0.56 -7.75 -16.02
N SER A 165 0.65 -7.78 -14.70
CA SER A 165 -0.40 -7.26 -13.83
C SER A 165 0.23 -6.40 -12.75
N LEU A 166 -0.54 -5.41 -12.29
CA LEU A 166 -0.16 -4.57 -11.16
C LEU A 166 -1.27 -4.62 -10.11
N ALA A 167 -0.93 -5.11 -8.94
CA ALA A 167 -1.84 -5.13 -7.80
C ALA A 167 -2.17 -3.73 -7.32
N MET A 168 -3.35 -3.57 -6.71
CA MET A 168 -3.68 -2.38 -5.96
C MET A 168 -2.75 -2.22 -4.75
N PRO A 169 -2.56 -0.99 -4.23
CA PRO A 169 -1.88 -0.81 -2.95
C PRO A 169 -2.72 -1.38 -1.80
N LEU A 170 -2.28 -1.18 -0.57
CA LEU A 170 -2.98 -1.68 0.62
C LEU A 170 -4.44 -1.24 0.66
N MET A 171 -4.69 0.04 0.41
CA MET A 171 -6.03 0.64 0.33
C MET A 171 -6.25 1.24 -1.06
N TYR A 172 -7.35 0.89 -1.68
CA TYR A 172 -7.74 1.40 -3.00
C TYR A 172 -9.25 1.64 -3.08
N PHE A 173 -10.05 0.59 -3.03
CA PHE A 173 -11.51 0.67 -3.08
C PHE A 173 -12.10 1.18 -1.76
N GLN A 174 -13.19 1.93 -1.86
CA GLN A 174 -13.82 2.64 -0.75
C GLN A 174 -15.25 2.17 -0.47
N GLY A 175 -15.62 0.98 -0.92
CA GLY A 175 -16.93 0.39 -0.67
C GLY A 175 -18.04 0.92 -1.58
N THR A 176 -17.70 1.37 -2.78
CA THR A 176 -18.67 1.84 -3.78
C THR A 176 -18.76 0.87 -4.94
N GLU A 177 -19.88 0.89 -5.65
CA GLU A 177 -20.09 0.11 -6.88
C GLU A 177 -19.90 -1.41 -6.70
N GLY A 178 -20.24 -1.94 -5.53
CA GLY A 178 -20.09 -3.36 -5.23
C GLY A 178 -18.66 -3.79 -4.83
N GLU A 179 -17.72 -2.86 -4.80
CA GLU A 179 -16.35 -3.11 -4.37
C GLU A 179 -16.22 -3.08 -2.83
N PRO A 180 -15.24 -3.79 -2.27
CA PRO A 180 -15.02 -3.77 -0.83
C PRO A 180 -14.57 -2.39 -0.32
N ASP A 181 -14.81 -2.12 0.96
CA ASP A 181 -14.19 -0.98 1.63
C ASP A 181 -12.83 -1.41 2.19
N GLN A 182 -11.76 -1.13 1.43
CA GLN A 182 -10.41 -1.55 1.79
C GLN A 182 -9.81 -0.69 2.90
N ILE A 183 -10.39 0.46 3.18
CA ILE A 183 -10.00 1.27 4.34
C ILE A 183 -10.48 0.60 5.62
N VAL A 184 -11.73 0.13 5.65
CA VAL A 184 -12.28 -0.64 6.78
C VAL A 184 -11.49 -1.95 6.96
N GLU A 185 -11.18 -2.65 5.88
CA GLU A 185 -10.36 -3.86 5.90
C GLU A 185 -9.00 -3.61 6.56
N PHE A 186 -8.31 -2.54 6.16
CA PHE A 186 -7.05 -2.14 6.75
C PHE A 186 -7.18 -1.80 8.24
N LEU A 187 -8.18 -1.01 8.62
CA LEU A 187 -8.39 -0.63 10.02
C LEU A 187 -8.71 -1.83 10.90
N ASN A 188 -9.45 -2.80 10.39
CA ASN A 188 -9.70 -4.05 11.10
C ASN A 188 -8.41 -4.85 11.30
N ALA A 189 -7.54 -4.88 10.32
CA ALA A 189 -6.21 -5.50 10.45
C ALA A 189 -5.31 -4.75 11.44
N LEU A 190 -5.41 -3.41 11.47
CA LEU A 190 -4.61 -2.55 12.34
C LEU A 190 -5.00 -2.66 13.82
N LYS A 191 -6.24 -3.02 14.13
CA LYS A 191 -6.76 -3.10 15.50
C LYS A 191 -5.86 -3.89 16.45
N SER A 192 -5.29 -4.99 15.98
CA SER A 192 -4.40 -5.83 16.80
C SER A 192 -3.11 -5.13 17.21
N GLN A 193 -2.72 -4.08 16.50
CA GLN A 193 -1.51 -3.30 16.72
C GLN A 193 -1.75 -2.08 17.60
N ILE A 194 -2.98 -1.60 17.68
CA ILE A 194 -3.34 -0.42 18.47
C ILE A 194 -3.33 -0.80 19.96
N PRO A 195 -2.57 -0.07 20.81
CA PRO A 195 -2.54 -0.36 22.23
C PRO A 195 -3.90 -0.15 22.89
N LYS A 196 -4.12 -0.87 23.98
CA LYS A 196 -5.30 -0.62 24.83
C LYS A 196 -5.23 0.78 25.41
N MET A 197 -6.37 1.47 25.40
CA MET A 197 -6.47 2.85 25.85
C MET A 197 -7.49 2.99 26.97
N GLY A 198 -7.14 3.77 27.99
CA GLY A 198 -8.09 4.23 29.00
C GLY A 198 -8.96 5.38 28.49
N PRO A 199 -9.86 5.91 29.36
CA PRO A 199 -10.86 6.91 28.92
C PRO A 199 -10.27 8.26 28.51
N HIS A 200 -9.06 8.60 28.96
CA HIS A 200 -8.37 9.85 28.61
C HIS A 200 -7.15 9.63 27.72
N GLU A 201 -7.08 8.48 27.09
CA GLU A 201 -5.99 8.11 26.19
C GLU A 201 -6.46 8.08 24.73
N ALA A 202 -5.59 8.53 23.84
CA ALA A 202 -5.80 8.47 22.41
C ALA A 202 -4.56 7.88 21.73
N THR A 203 -4.75 7.32 20.54
CA THR A 203 -3.65 6.92 19.64
C THR A 203 -3.67 7.80 18.40
N LEU A 204 -2.52 8.35 18.06
CA LEU A 204 -2.30 9.07 16.83
C LEU A 204 -1.58 8.17 15.85
N ILE A 205 -2.23 7.81 14.77
CA ILE A 205 -1.64 7.02 13.71
C ILE A 205 -1.01 7.94 12.67
N MET A 206 0.30 7.83 12.52
CA MET A 206 1.10 8.73 11.68
C MET A 206 1.30 8.16 10.28
N ALA A 207 0.82 8.88 9.29
CA ALA A 207 1.06 8.63 7.89
C ALA A 207 2.22 9.50 7.37
N HIS A 208 2.81 9.09 6.24
CA HIS A 208 3.83 9.90 5.59
C HIS A 208 3.25 11.23 5.07
N GLY A 209 2.13 11.17 4.38
CA GLY A 209 1.58 12.32 3.66
C GLY A 209 2.20 12.47 2.27
N THR A 210 1.51 13.17 1.39
CA THR A 210 1.94 13.35 0.00
C THR A 210 1.27 14.58 -0.60
N PRO A 211 1.94 15.31 -1.52
CA PRO A 211 1.29 16.36 -2.31
C PRO A 211 0.35 15.80 -3.39
N HIS A 212 0.39 14.49 -3.63
CA HIS A 212 -0.50 13.83 -4.59
C HIS A 212 -1.96 13.85 -4.09
N PRO A 213 -2.96 13.96 -4.99
CA PRO A 213 -4.39 13.91 -4.60
C PRO A 213 -4.77 12.69 -3.75
N GLY A 214 -4.04 11.58 -3.86
CA GLY A 214 -4.21 10.39 -3.01
C GLY A 214 -4.07 10.66 -1.51
N ASN A 215 -3.51 11.80 -1.12
CA ASN A 215 -3.47 12.23 0.28
C ASN A 215 -4.86 12.28 0.93
N ALA A 216 -5.92 12.45 0.15
CA ALA A 216 -7.29 12.43 0.63
C ALA A 216 -7.68 11.11 1.31
N TYR A 217 -6.97 10.01 1.04
CA TYR A 217 -7.18 8.73 1.72
C TYR A 217 -7.02 8.85 3.24
N TYR A 218 -6.16 9.72 3.72
CA TYR A 218 -5.97 9.93 5.16
C TYR A 218 -7.22 10.55 5.80
N SER A 219 -7.93 11.42 5.11
CA SER A 219 -9.24 11.92 5.56
C SER A 219 -10.31 10.84 5.51
N VAL A 220 -10.25 9.93 4.54
CA VAL A 220 -11.14 8.76 4.48
C VAL A 220 -10.86 7.81 5.65
N ILE A 221 -9.60 7.59 6.00
CA ILE A 221 -9.24 6.81 7.20
C ILE A 221 -9.90 7.42 8.44
N GLN A 222 -9.83 8.74 8.61
CA GLN A 222 -10.46 9.41 9.76
C GLN A 222 -11.98 9.21 9.78
N ASP A 223 -12.63 9.29 8.64
CA ASP A 223 -14.07 9.01 8.51
C ASP A 223 -14.40 7.57 8.94
N ARG A 224 -13.62 6.60 8.48
CA ARG A 224 -13.85 5.18 8.81
C ARG A 224 -13.53 4.85 10.26
N LEU A 225 -12.55 5.51 10.87
CA LEU A 225 -12.29 5.39 12.31
C LEU A 225 -13.53 5.75 13.12
N GLN A 226 -14.20 6.84 12.78
CA GLN A 226 -15.46 7.24 13.42
C GLN A 226 -16.57 6.24 13.14
N GLN A 227 -16.73 5.81 11.91
CA GLN A 227 -17.72 4.81 11.51
C GLN A 227 -17.58 3.49 12.27
N LEU A 228 -16.35 3.08 12.56
CA LEU A 228 -16.05 1.86 13.32
C LEU A 228 -16.12 2.05 14.84
N GLY A 229 -16.47 3.25 15.32
CA GLY A 229 -16.50 3.54 16.74
C GLY A 229 -15.13 3.70 17.40
N MET A 230 -14.08 3.86 16.60
CA MET A 230 -12.69 4.08 17.08
C MET A 230 -12.43 5.58 17.29
N ASN A 231 -13.23 6.19 18.17
CA ASN A 231 -13.25 7.65 18.34
C ASN A 231 -12.02 8.23 19.07
N ASN A 232 -11.20 7.37 19.66
CA ASN A 232 -9.96 7.72 20.34
C ASN A 232 -8.71 7.44 19.48
N VAL A 233 -8.88 7.18 18.20
CA VAL A 233 -7.80 7.03 17.22
C VAL A 233 -7.92 8.14 16.17
N PHE A 234 -6.83 8.85 15.95
CA PHE A 234 -6.76 9.98 15.01
C PHE A 234 -5.63 9.74 14.02
N VAL A 235 -5.89 10.02 12.75
CA VAL A 235 -4.85 10.00 11.72
C VAL A 235 -4.25 11.38 11.55
N TYR A 236 -2.94 11.43 11.36
CA TYR A 236 -2.23 12.63 10.96
C TYR A 236 -1.04 12.26 10.08
N SER A 237 -0.48 13.23 9.39
CA SER A 237 0.64 13.00 8.47
C SER A 237 1.80 13.95 8.73
N VAL A 238 3.00 13.51 8.32
CA VAL A 238 4.24 14.30 8.42
C VAL A 238 4.25 15.40 7.35
N GLU A 239 3.97 15.03 6.10
CA GLU A 239 4.13 15.89 4.91
C GLU A 239 2.82 16.19 4.20
N GLY A 240 1.69 16.03 4.88
CA GLY A 240 0.37 16.28 4.30
C GLY A 240 -0.61 16.76 5.34
N ARG A 241 -1.90 16.63 5.01
CA ARG A 241 -2.99 16.96 5.92
C ARG A 241 -3.96 15.78 5.99
N PRO A 242 -4.60 15.53 7.17
CA PRO A 242 -4.44 16.28 8.42
C PRO A 242 -3.01 16.17 8.97
N ASN A 243 -2.53 17.23 9.58
CA ASN A 243 -1.23 17.28 10.26
C ASN A 243 -1.42 17.33 11.79
N LEU A 244 -0.33 17.45 12.54
CA LEU A 244 -0.38 17.48 14.00
C LEU A 244 -1.16 18.70 14.51
N GLU A 245 -1.01 19.87 13.86
CA GLU A 245 -1.76 21.09 14.22
C GLU A 245 -3.28 20.94 14.03
N ASP A 246 -3.70 20.12 13.07
CA ASP A 246 -5.13 19.83 12.86
C ASP A 246 -5.69 18.92 13.95
N VAL A 247 -4.89 18.02 14.50
CA VAL A 247 -5.32 17.00 15.46
C VAL A 247 -5.28 17.51 16.90
N ILE A 248 -4.32 18.33 17.29
CA ILE A 248 -4.18 18.83 18.66
C ILE A 248 -5.48 19.45 19.21
N PRO A 249 -6.17 20.35 18.49
CA PRO A 249 -7.44 20.88 18.97
C PRO A 249 -8.52 19.80 19.24
N LYS A 250 -8.54 18.75 18.41
CA LYS A 250 -9.47 17.63 18.59
C LYS A 250 -9.15 16.82 19.84
N LEU A 251 -7.88 16.63 20.14
CA LEU A 251 -7.42 15.95 21.36
C LEU A 251 -7.84 16.73 22.61
N LYS A 252 -7.65 18.05 22.60
CA LYS A 252 -8.05 18.92 23.70
C LYS A 252 -9.55 18.93 23.90
N ALA A 253 -10.33 19.04 22.82
CA ALA A 253 -11.78 19.02 22.86
C ALA A 253 -12.33 17.68 23.38
N GLY A 254 -11.64 16.58 23.10
CA GLY A 254 -12.01 15.24 23.59
C GLY A 254 -11.58 14.95 25.03
N GLY A 255 -10.84 15.84 25.67
CA GLY A 255 -10.35 15.64 27.05
C GLY A 255 -9.23 14.61 27.18
N TYR A 256 -8.52 14.33 26.09
CA TYR A 256 -7.39 13.40 26.11
C TYR A 256 -6.16 14.04 26.74
N THR A 257 -5.46 13.28 27.60
CA THR A 257 -4.27 13.74 28.31
C THR A 257 -3.03 12.91 28.01
N THR A 258 -3.23 11.68 27.58
CA THR A 258 -2.16 10.77 27.17
C THR A 258 -2.37 10.35 25.72
N VAL A 259 -1.33 10.43 24.92
CA VAL A 259 -1.37 10.01 23.52
C VAL A 259 -0.24 9.02 23.21
N THR A 260 -0.57 8.01 22.42
CA THR A 260 0.42 7.10 21.85
C THR A 260 0.62 7.46 20.39
N LEU A 261 1.87 7.66 19.98
CA LEU A 261 2.24 7.88 18.58
C LEU A 261 2.62 6.55 17.94
N MET A 262 2.02 6.24 16.80
CA MET A 262 2.18 4.98 16.10
C MET A 262 2.24 5.21 14.59
N PRO A 263 3.28 4.73 13.86
CA PRO A 263 3.31 4.90 12.41
C PRO A 263 2.37 3.93 11.71
N ILE A 264 1.76 4.39 10.63
CA ILE A 264 1.06 3.54 9.66
C ILE A 264 1.81 3.53 8.32
N MET A 265 3.08 3.15 8.41
CA MET A 265 3.98 2.99 7.27
C MET A 265 4.49 1.56 7.25
N MET A 266 4.86 1.07 6.06
CA MET A 266 5.38 -0.31 5.90
C MET A 266 6.53 -0.58 6.87
N VAL A 267 7.45 0.39 7.01
CA VAL A 267 8.61 0.33 7.89
C VAL A 267 8.59 1.48 8.89
N ALA A 268 9.07 1.25 10.10
CA ALA A 268 9.29 2.29 11.10
C ALA A 268 10.74 2.79 10.99
N GLY A 269 11.01 3.64 9.98
CA GLY A 269 12.33 4.18 9.68
C GLY A 269 12.56 5.59 10.24
N ASP A 270 13.23 6.45 9.47
CA ASP A 270 13.63 7.80 9.88
C ASP A 270 12.47 8.67 10.37
N HIS A 271 11.34 8.67 9.68
CA HIS A 271 10.18 9.47 10.08
C HIS A 271 9.63 9.06 11.45
N ALA A 272 9.59 7.76 11.74
CA ALA A 272 9.13 7.28 13.04
C ALA A 272 10.13 7.57 14.15
N ASN A 273 11.41 7.35 13.91
CA ASN A 273 12.45 7.53 14.93
C ASN A 273 12.82 9.00 15.17
N ASN A 274 12.79 9.84 14.16
CA ASN A 274 13.23 11.23 14.25
C ASN A 274 12.06 12.21 14.30
N ASP A 275 11.22 12.24 13.25
CA ASP A 275 10.13 13.23 13.17
C ASP A 275 9.03 12.97 14.20
N MET A 276 8.71 11.72 14.45
CA MET A 276 7.66 11.34 15.41
C MET A 276 8.20 11.29 16.85
N ALA A 277 9.23 10.51 17.10
CA ALA A 277 9.67 10.09 18.44
C ALA A 277 11.05 10.63 18.87
N GLY A 278 11.70 11.45 18.04
CA GLY A 278 13.00 12.00 18.32
C GLY A 278 13.04 12.98 19.49
N SER A 279 14.24 13.36 19.92
CA SER A 279 14.46 14.28 21.04
C SER A 279 14.46 15.75 20.65
N ASP A 280 14.46 16.07 19.35
CA ASP A 280 14.45 17.44 18.87
C ASP A 280 13.16 18.17 19.27
N PRO A 281 13.23 19.51 19.51
CA PRO A 281 12.03 20.28 19.85
C PRO A 281 10.92 20.22 18.78
N ASP A 282 11.30 19.94 17.54
CA ASP A 282 10.39 19.87 16.39
C ASP A 282 9.76 18.47 16.22
N SER A 283 10.18 17.48 17.01
CA SER A 283 9.56 16.16 16.95
C SER A 283 8.12 16.23 17.42
N HIS A 284 7.27 15.36 16.89
CA HIS A 284 5.85 15.30 17.26
C HIS A 284 5.68 15.04 18.75
N LYS A 285 6.49 14.13 19.31
CA LYS A 285 6.53 13.87 20.75
C LYS A 285 6.83 15.12 21.55
N SER A 286 7.88 15.87 21.20
CA SER A 286 8.27 17.09 21.90
C SER A 286 7.21 18.18 21.82
N ILE A 287 6.58 18.37 20.64
CA ILE A 287 5.50 19.32 20.44
C ILE A 287 4.30 19.00 21.33
N LEU A 288 3.90 17.73 21.38
CA LEU A 288 2.78 17.28 22.21
C LEU A 288 3.08 17.39 23.71
N GLU A 289 4.29 17.02 24.13
CA GLU A 289 4.70 17.18 25.53
C GLU A 289 4.70 18.63 25.99
N LYS A 290 5.19 19.55 25.13
CA LYS A 290 5.17 20.98 25.39
C LYS A 290 3.73 21.51 25.51
N ASP A 291 2.81 20.90 24.80
CA ASP A 291 1.39 21.25 24.81
C ASP A 291 0.61 20.60 25.97
N GLY A 292 1.30 19.90 26.85
CA GLY A 292 0.74 19.33 28.10
C GLY A 292 0.35 17.87 28.06
N PHE A 293 0.59 17.17 26.93
CA PHE A 293 0.27 15.75 26.82
C PHE A 293 1.38 14.87 27.40
N THR A 294 0.99 13.74 27.98
CA THR A 294 1.90 12.62 28.22
C THR A 294 1.97 11.80 26.94
N VAL A 295 3.17 11.54 26.42
CA VAL A 295 3.35 10.89 25.13
C VAL A 295 4.05 9.55 25.29
N LYS A 296 3.42 8.52 24.74
CA LYS A 296 4.00 7.19 24.53
C LYS A 296 4.31 6.99 23.06
N THR A 297 5.28 6.17 22.75
CA THR A 297 5.63 5.85 21.37
C THR A 297 5.57 4.35 21.13
N TYR A 298 5.02 3.97 19.96
CA TYR A 298 4.95 2.60 19.49
C TYR A 298 5.59 2.55 18.10
N ILE A 299 6.86 2.15 18.04
CA ILE A 299 7.67 2.24 16.81
C ILE A 299 7.75 0.87 16.15
N HIS A 300 6.71 0.52 15.41
CA HIS A 300 6.64 -0.72 14.63
C HIS A 300 6.02 -0.43 13.27
N GLY A 301 6.58 -1.01 12.22
CA GLY A 301 6.04 -0.87 10.85
C GLY A 301 4.83 -1.78 10.62
N LEU A 302 4.04 -1.44 9.62
CA LEU A 302 2.87 -2.24 9.23
C LEU A 302 3.25 -3.67 8.81
N GLY A 303 4.44 -3.85 8.24
CA GLY A 303 4.94 -5.17 7.85
C GLY A 303 5.15 -6.15 9.00
N GLU A 304 5.23 -5.66 10.24
CA GLU A 304 5.29 -6.52 11.44
C GLU A 304 3.93 -7.12 11.81
N ASN A 305 2.84 -6.57 11.28
CA ASN A 305 1.47 -7.04 11.55
C ASN A 305 1.07 -8.15 10.57
N LYS A 306 0.86 -9.36 11.08
CA LYS A 306 0.51 -10.51 10.23
C LYS A 306 -0.82 -10.32 9.47
N ASN A 307 -1.76 -9.57 10.02
CA ASN A 307 -3.04 -9.31 9.36
C ASN A 307 -2.87 -8.34 8.18
N VAL A 308 -1.97 -7.37 8.31
CA VAL A 308 -1.59 -6.48 7.20
C VAL A 308 -0.81 -7.25 6.14
N ARG A 309 0.14 -8.11 6.54
CA ARG A 309 0.84 -8.99 5.59
C ARG A 309 -0.13 -9.85 4.79
N GLN A 310 -1.20 -10.35 5.43
CA GLN A 310 -2.22 -11.13 4.73
C GLN A 310 -2.93 -10.32 3.65
N ILE A 311 -3.15 -9.03 3.86
CA ILE A 311 -3.73 -8.17 2.81
C ILE A 311 -2.79 -8.10 1.60
N TYR A 312 -1.49 -7.96 1.81
CA TYR A 312 -0.52 -7.97 0.69
C TYR A 312 -0.43 -9.33 0.00
N VAL A 313 -0.57 -10.44 0.74
CA VAL A 313 -0.70 -11.78 0.14
C VAL A 313 -1.92 -11.82 -0.77
N ASN A 314 -3.05 -11.27 -0.33
CA ASN A 314 -4.28 -11.20 -1.14
C ASN A 314 -4.07 -10.33 -2.39
N ARG A 315 -3.36 -9.21 -2.28
CA ARG A 315 -3.01 -8.35 -3.44
C ARG A 315 -2.18 -9.12 -4.47
N ALA A 316 -1.21 -9.93 -4.01
CA ALA A 316 -0.41 -10.78 -4.89
C ALA A 316 -1.26 -11.83 -5.60
N GLU A 317 -2.18 -12.47 -4.88
CA GLU A 317 -3.07 -13.47 -5.46
C GLU A 317 -4.03 -12.87 -6.49
N GLU A 318 -4.56 -11.68 -6.23
CA GLU A 318 -5.39 -10.93 -7.19
C GLU A 318 -4.61 -10.63 -8.48
N ALA A 319 -3.37 -10.17 -8.35
CA ALA A 319 -2.51 -9.87 -9.50
C ALA A 319 -2.13 -11.14 -10.29
N LEU A 320 -1.82 -12.24 -9.60
CA LEU A 320 -1.56 -13.53 -10.25
C LEU A 320 -2.79 -14.06 -10.98
N SER A 321 -3.97 -13.98 -10.37
CA SER A 321 -5.22 -14.39 -11.01
C SER A 321 -5.49 -13.59 -12.29
N ALA A 322 -5.14 -12.32 -12.30
CA ALA A 322 -5.29 -11.45 -13.48
C ALA A 322 -4.41 -11.89 -14.66
N LEU A 323 -3.28 -12.55 -14.39
CA LEU A 323 -2.43 -13.10 -15.46
C LEU A 323 -3.07 -14.30 -16.18
N GLN A 324 -4.03 -14.97 -15.55
CA GLN A 324 -4.69 -16.18 -16.09
C GLN A 324 -5.88 -15.83 -17.01
N LYS A 325 -6.33 -14.60 -17.05
CA LYS A 325 -7.47 -14.12 -17.85
C LYS A 325 -7.11 -13.61 -19.26
#